data_4b2cde7301c4a65469a5b200c25eefb9
#
_entry.id   4b2cde7301c4a65469a5b200c25eefb9
#
_cell.length_a   1.000
_cell.length_b   1.000
_cell.length_c   1.000
_cell.angle_alpha   90.00
_cell.angle_beta   90.00
_cell.angle_gamma   90.00
#
_symmetry.space_group_name_H-M   'P 1'
#
loop_
_entity.id
_entity.type
_entity.pdbx_description
1 polymer ?
#
loop_
_entity_poly.entity_id
_entity_poly.type
_entity_poly.pdbx_seq_one_letter_code
_entity_poly.pdbx_strand_id
1 'polypeptide(L)'
;MTIFRRILSGTIIFLACANSAAAQTFSGIHQSNYAGVYGILYNPASAASTRYKWDLNIAGADAKAGNTYMTITKKALLHRYDTITRNVDYFLDTAANRRQNGWEMAEIMMPSIMYSIDEKQTVSFIWRIRSSSNGGNIPTEQANFFGNSFPNRAYLNTNYTVQHAAASSNVWHEFGLSYARIIANTYGGVWKGGVTVKYLSGIAAGYASVDNATFRMNTTRNASVSSGTMRYGYSDNLDHWDKPYINNFKPNGNSGFSADLGVIYEYRPDNDGFGDYEGDHWNPAADFYQWRIGASITDIGSIGYNKAPGNTDLDLTTESIDPYSITYKKNQSLRQFARQLNNAFTPIASDSVFRMALPATLHLMADYNIDGRFYVSANADIALNGGPNNIYKTYGMTQVQVTPRYDVDLFGAYMPIIVNKNGMADVGAGFRIGPLIVGSNTLFTNLFRKTVNRADAYVALRWVPIKRSDPNGGGIFHMRKRQLRCPVNNN
;
A
#
# COMPACT_ATOMS: atom_id res chain seq x y z
N MET A 1 -9.39 18.47 -26.83
CA MET A 1 -8.88 17.08 -26.88
C MET A 1 -7.42 16.94 -26.46
N THR A 2 -6.55 17.81 -26.87
CA THR A 2 -5.12 17.87 -26.46
C THR A 2 -4.90 18.17 -24.97
N ILE A 3 -5.87 18.74 -24.29
CA ILE A 3 -5.77 19.22 -22.89
C ILE A 3 -6.02 18.09 -21.88
N PHE A 4 -6.90 17.14 -22.19
CA PHE A 4 -7.12 15.96 -21.32
C PHE A 4 -5.89 15.03 -21.29
N ARG A 5 -5.20 14.91 -22.42
CA ARG A 5 -3.84 14.32 -22.45
C ARG A 5 -2.84 15.11 -21.59
N ARG A 6 -3.05 16.42 -21.37
CA ARG A 6 -2.13 17.30 -20.63
C ARG A 6 -2.38 17.32 -19.12
N ILE A 7 -3.64 17.23 -18.67
CA ILE A 7 -3.98 17.12 -17.25
C ILE A 7 -3.76 15.68 -16.78
N LEU A 8 -4.21 14.70 -17.55
CA LEU A 8 -3.85 13.29 -17.35
C LEU A 8 -2.32 13.12 -17.43
N SER A 9 -1.59 13.87 -18.25
CA SER A 9 -0.13 13.85 -18.31
C SER A 9 0.53 14.58 -17.14
N GLY A 10 -0.04 15.59 -16.53
CA GLY A 10 0.49 16.22 -15.31
C GLY A 10 0.26 15.31 -14.08
N THR A 11 -0.91 14.74 -13.94
CA THR A 11 -1.24 13.70 -12.96
C THR A 11 -0.61 12.36 -13.36
N ILE A 12 -0.47 12.05 -14.64
CA ILE A 12 0.22 10.88 -15.21
C ILE A 12 1.75 11.08 -15.24
N ILE A 13 2.32 12.25 -15.19
CA ILE A 13 3.76 12.41 -15.01
C ILE A 13 4.14 12.18 -13.54
N PHE A 14 3.32 12.54 -12.59
CA PHE A 14 3.40 12.02 -11.22
C PHE A 14 3.09 10.50 -11.15
N LEU A 15 2.24 9.99 -12.02
CA LEU A 15 1.89 8.58 -12.21
C LEU A 15 2.72 7.88 -13.30
N ALA A 16 3.37 8.54 -14.24
CA ALA A 16 4.10 7.96 -15.37
C ALA A 16 5.59 7.75 -15.11
N CYS A 17 6.11 8.24 -13.99
CA CYS A 17 7.27 7.62 -13.35
C CYS A 17 6.90 6.27 -12.70
N ALA A 18 5.62 5.96 -12.56
CA ALA A 18 5.03 4.71 -12.13
C ALA A 18 4.48 3.90 -13.31
N ASN A 19 5.29 3.61 -14.31
CA ASN A 19 5.04 2.45 -15.18
C ASN A 19 5.35 1.16 -14.45
N SER A 20 4.91 1.05 -13.21
CA SER A 20 4.83 -0.20 -12.45
C SER A 20 3.98 0.08 -11.22
N ALA A 21 2.84 -0.37 -11.27
CA ALA A 21 1.80 -0.72 -10.33
C ALA A 21 2.14 -0.81 -8.84
N ALA A 22 1.24 -0.53 -8.03
CA ALA A 22 1.14 -0.14 -6.66
C ALA A 22 0.54 -1.14 -5.68
N ALA A 23 0.88 -1.10 -4.44
CA ALA A 23 0.81 -2.16 -3.47
C ALA A 23 -0.16 -1.98 -2.30
N GLN A 24 -0.74 -3.07 -1.89
CA GLN A 24 -0.89 -3.46 -0.49
C GLN A 24 -0.32 -4.86 -0.35
N THR A 25 0.48 -5.09 0.70
CA THR A 25 1.19 -6.32 0.96
C THR A 25 0.33 -7.55 0.68
N PHE A 26 0.67 -8.30 -0.34
CA PHE A 26 0.31 -9.69 -0.66
C PHE A 26 -0.91 -10.22 0.11
N SER A 27 -2.07 -9.57 -0.02
CA SER A 27 -3.28 -9.90 0.72
C SER A 27 -3.68 -11.37 0.57
N GLY A 28 -4.10 -11.96 1.67
CA GLY A 28 -4.45 -13.37 1.74
C GLY A 28 -3.28 -14.28 2.10
N ILE A 29 -2.06 -14.03 1.57
CA ILE A 29 -0.92 -14.87 1.90
C ILE A 29 -0.26 -14.50 3.22
N HIS A 30 -0.30 -13.24 3.65
CA HIS A 30 0.40 -12.80 4.87
C HIS A 30 -0.07 -13.54 6.15
N GLN A 31 -1.27 -14.11 6.15
CA GLN A 31 -1.76 -14.97 7.23
C GLN A 31 -1.63 -16.46 6.96
N SER A 32 -1.12 -16.85 5.79
CA SER A 32 -0.84 -18.24 5.49
C SER A 32 0.17 -18.83 6.46
N ASN A 33 0.01 -20.10 6.79
CA ASN A 33 1.01 -20.85 7.54
C ASN A 33 2.32 -21.02 6.75
N TYR A 34 2.28 -20.72 5.47
CA TYR A 34 3.39 -20.74 4.51
C TYR A 34 3.77 -19.34 4.03
N ALA A 35 3.39 -18.30 4.77
CA ALA A 35 3.70 -16.92 4.40
C ALA A 35 5.20 -16.62 4.36
N GLY A 36 6.00 -17.20 5.29
CA GLY A 36 7.42 -16.95 5.38
C GLY A 36 7.74 -15.47 5.52
N VAL A 37 8.64 -14.95 4.67
CA VAL A 37 9.03 -13.53 4.65
C VAL A 37 7.84 -12.59 4.51
N TYR A 38 6.81 -12.97 3.76
CA TYR A 38 5.63 -12.13 3.53
C TYR A 38 4.75 -11.95 4.76
N GLY A 39 4.76 -12.90 5.69
CA GLY A 39 4.06 -12.77 6.96
C GLY A 39 4.68 -11.69 7.86
N ILE A 40 6.02 -11.55 7.83
CA ILE A 40 6.77 -10.57 8.61
C ILE A 40 6.34 -9.13 8.25
N LEU A 41 6.06 -8.88 6.97
CA LEU A 41 5.65 -7.56 6.48
C LEU A 41 4.34 -7.07 7.09
N TYR A 42 3.51 -7.99 7.53
CA TYR A 42 2.23 -7.70 8.16
C TYR A 42 2.30 -7.74 9.69
N ASN A 43 2.98 -8.76 10.24
CA ASN A 43 3.21 -8.89 11.66
C ASN A 43 4.58 -9.58 11.91
N PRO A 44 5.56 -8.86 12.44
CA PRO A 44 6.90 -9.44 12.70
C PRO A 44 6.88 -10.72 13.52
N ALA A 45 5.92 -10.88 14.47
CA ALA A 45 5.79 -12.07 15.28
C ALA A 45 5.42 -13.34 14.50
N SER A 46 4.93 -13.20 13.26
CA SER A 46 4.56 -14.33 12.40
C SER A 46 5.74 -15.22 12.03
N ALA A 47 6.96 -14.68 12.09
CA ALA A 47 8.17 -15.42 11.81
C ALA A 47 8.52 -16.44 12.91
N ALA A 48 8.08 -16.23 14.15
CA ALA A 48 8.34 -17.19 15.23
C ALA A 48 7.54 -18.49 14.98
N SER A 49 8.22 -19.65 15.10
CA SER A 49 7.61 -20.97 14.86
C SER A 49 7.01 -21.09 13.45
N THR A 50 7.72 -20.59 12.45
CA THR A 50 7.34 -20.73 11.03
C THR A 50 7.57 -22.16 10.54
N ARG A 51 6.87 -22.57 9.47
CA ARG A 51 7.03 -23.90 8.88
C ARG A 51 8.31 -24.07 8.06
N TYR A 52 9.02 -22.98 7.78
CA TYR A 52 10.23 -23.01 7.01
C TYR A 52 11.46 -22.79 7.89
N LYS A 53 12.47 -23.66 7.76
CA LYS A 53 13.80 -23.43 8.36
C LYS A 53 14.44 -22.17 7.76
N TRP A 54 14.24 -21.95 6.47
CA TRP A 54 14.63 -20.74 5.77
C TRP A 54 13.65 -20.46 4.61
N ASP A 55 13.56 -19.20 4.24
CA ASP A 55 12.75 -18.71 3.11
C ASP A 55 13.51 -17.59 2.43
N LEU A 56 13.79 -17.75 1.15
CA LEU A 56 14.46 -16.75 0.32
C LEU A 56 13.45 -16.19 -0.68
N ASN A 57 13.04 -14.96 -0.51
CA ASN A 57 12.38 -14.24 -1.59
C ASN A 57 13.41 -13.87 -2.65
N ILE A 58 13.18 -14.24 -3.89
CA ILE A 58 14.05 -13.89 -5.03
C ILE A 58 13.64 -12.51 -5.56
N ALA A 59 12.36 -12.34 -5.82
CA ALA A 59 11.76 -11.09 -6.23
C ALA A 59 10.25 -11.13 -6.00
N GLY A 60 9.65 -9.98 -5.75
CA GLY A 60 8.21 -9.83 -5.69
C GLY A 60 7.81 -8.43 -6.11
N ALA A 61 6.60 -8.29 -6.58
CA ALA A 61 5.99 -7.00 -6.85
C ALA A 61 4.53 -7.05 -6.45
N ASP A 62 4.07 -5.97 -5.87
CA ASP A 62 2.68 -5.81 -5.49
C ASP A 62 2.22 -4.39 -5.83
N ALA A 63 1.00 -4.27 -6.31
CA ALA A 63 0.50 -3.11 -7.01
C ALA A 63 -0.97 -2.80 -6.74
N LYS A 64 -1.27 -1.59 -6.24
CA LYS A 64 -2.64 -1.13 -5.98
C LYS A 64 -2.82 0.36 -6.26
N ALA A 65 -3.80 0.71 -7.06
CA ALA A 65 -4.23 2.08 -7.27
C ALA A 65 -5.74 2.19 -7.32
N GLY A 66 -6.27 3.34 -6.93
CA GLY A 66 -7.69 3.59 -7.00
C GLY A 66 -8.05 5.05 -6.75
N ASN A 67 -9.28 5.40 -7.11
CA ASN A 67 -9.85 6.71 -6.85
C ASN A 67 -11.37 6.63 -6.70
N THR A 68 -11.95 7.70 -6.13
CA THR A 68 -13.40 7.82 -5.98
C THR A 68 -14.04 8.69 -7.06
N TYR A 69 -13.25 9.39 -7.88
CA TYR A 69 -13.71 10.42 -8.82
C TYR A 69 -14.01 9.89 -10.20
N MET A 70 -13.11 9.07 -10.76
CA MET A 70 -13.19 8.63 -12.14
C MET A 70 -13.35 7.12 -12.25
N THR A 71 -14.25 6.68 -13.12
CA THR A 71 -14.35 5.29 -13.54
C THR A 71 -14.07 5.20 -15.05
N ILE A 72 -13.37 4.14 -15.48
CA ILE A 72 -13.06 3.89 -16.88
C ILE A 72 -13.65 2.55 -17.35
N THR A 73 -14.16 2.47 -18.56
CA THR A 73 -14.67 1.20 -19.09
C THR A 73 -13.54 0.21 -19.36
N LYS A 74 -13.79 -1.08 -19.15
CA LYS A 74 -12.80 -2.12 -19.50
C LYS A 74 -12.41 -2.07 -20.97
N LYS A 75 -13.36 -1.75 -21.84
CA LYS A 75 -13.10 -1.59 -23.28
C LYS A 75 -12.04 -0.53 -23.53
N ALA A 76 -12.14 0.63 -22.88
CA ALA A 76 -11.17 1.72 -23.01
C ALA A 76 -9.81 1.38 -22.40
N LEU A 77 -9.75 0.55 -21.35
CA LEU A 77 -8.50 0.09 -20.75
C LEU A 77 -7.76 -0.96 -21.60
N LEU A 78 -8.50 -1.88 -22.23
CA LEU A 78 -7.92 -3.00 -22.98
C LEU A 78 -7.62 -2.66 -24.44
N HIS A 79 -8.31 -1.68 -25.01
CA HIS A 79 -8.09 -1.24 -26.36
C HIS A 79 -7.31 0.07 -26.39
N ARG A 80 -6.24 0.14 -27.16
CA ARG A 80 -5.52 1.39 -27.42
C ARG A 80 -6.33 2.25 -28.38
N TYR A 81 -7.20 3.08 -27.80
CA TYR A 81 -7.87 4.13 -28.60
C TYR A 81 -6.96 5.36 -28.69
N ASP A 82 -6.90 5.98 -29.85
CA ASP A 82 -6.23 7.27 -30.03
C ASP A 82 -6.95 8.38 -29.26
N THR A 83 -8.23 8.18 -28.96
CA THR A 83 -9.08 9.14 -28.26
C THR A 83 -10.01 8.45 -27.27
N ILE A 84 -10.02 8.93 -26.03
CA ILE A 84 -10.93 8.50 -24.98
C ILE A 84 -12.04 9.56 -24.83
N THR A 85 -13.31 9.13 -24.91
CA THR A 85 -14.48 10.00 -24.89
C THR A 85 -15.18 9.96 -23.53
N ARG A 86 -15.47 11.14 -22.96
CA ARG A 86 -16.24 11.27 -21.73
C ARG A 86 -17.66 10.73 -21.90
N ASN A 87 -18.22 10.13 -20.84
CA ASN A 87 -19.54 9.48 -20.79
C ASN A 87 -19.72 8.30 -21.75
N VAL A 88 -18.64 7.86 -22.40
CA VAL A 88 -18.59 6.65 -23.23
C VAL A 88 -17.50 5.72 -22.70
N ASP A 89 -16.27 6.21 -22.65
CA ASP A 89 -15.09 5.45 -22.25
C ASP A 89 -14.74 5.67 -20.77
N TYR A 90 -15.04 6.85 -20.23
CA TYR A 90 -14.86 7.16 -18.82
C TYR A 90 -16.00 8.04 -18.28
N PHE A 91 -16.23 7.93 -16.98
CA PHE A 91 -17.26 8.64 -16.25
C PHE A 91 -16.64 9.34 -15.05
N LEU A 92 -17.07 10.57 -14.79
CA LEU A 92 -16.67 11.33 -13.61
C LEU A 92 -17.80 11.35 -12.59
N ASP A 93 -17.48 11.30 -11.32
CA ASP A 93 -18.46 11.55 -10.25
C ASP A 93 -18.85 13.03 -10.29
N THR A 94 -20.14 13.31 -10.46
CA THR A 94 -20.69 14.66 -10.51
C THR A 94 -21.57 14.97 -9.29
N ALA A 95 -21.65 14.06 -8.33
CA ALA A 95 -22.49 14.24 -7.14
C ALA A 95 -21.97 15.38 -6.27
N ALA A 96 -22.83 16.36 -6.00
CA ALA A 96 -22.50 17.50 -5.16
C ALA A 96 -22.21 17.09 -3.70
N ASN A 97 -21.45 17.93 -2.99
CA ASN A 97 -21.09 17.75 -1.59
C ASN A 97 -20.31 16.47 -1.24
N ARG A 98 -19.68 15.83 -2.22
CA ARG A 98 -18.76 14.72 -2.00
C ARG A 98 -17.31 15.19 -1.97
N ARG A 99 -16.47 14.39 -1.31
CA ARG A 99 -15.01 14.56 -1.28
C ARG A 99 -14.35 13.44 -2.06
N GLN A 100 -13.51 13.81 -3.00
CA GLN A 100 -12.82 12.86 -3.87
C GLN A 100 -11.44 12.52 -3.30
N ASN A 101 -11.09 11.24 -3.42
CA ASN A 101 -9.82 10.69 -2.95
C ASN A 101 -9.19 9.84 -4.04
N GLY A 102 -7.86 9.85 -4.06
CA GLY A 102 -7.05 8.95 -4.86
C GLY A 102 -5.92 8.37 -4.04
N TRP A 103 -5.51 7.17 -4.33
CA TRP A 103 -4.41 6.50 -3.66
C TRP A 103 -3.63 5.61 -4.62
N GLU A 104 -2.38 5.48 -4.32
CA GLU A 104 -1.46 4.58 -4.97
C GLU A 104 -0.48 4.04 -3.92
N MET A 105 -0.14 2.77 -4.01
CA MET A 105 0.88 2.13 -3.20
C MET A 105 1.62 1.11 -4.04
N ALA A 106 2.98 1.17 -4.07
CA ALA A 106 3.85 0.29 -4.82
C ALA A 106 4.87 -0.39 -3.93
N GLU A 107 5.13 -1.64 -4.20
CA GLU A 107 6.19 -2.39 -3.53
C GLU A 107 6.90 -3.33 -4.51
N ILE A 108 8.22 -3.23 -4.54
CA ILE A 108 9.09 -4.23 -5.16
C ILE A 108 9.88 -4.88 -4.03
N MET A 109 9.61 -6.14 -3.81
CA MET A 109 10.35 -6.96 -2.86
C MET A 109 11.62 -7.45 -3.54
N MET A 110 12.75 -6.98 -3.05
CA MET A 110 14.09 -7.36 -3.49
C MET A 110 14.52 -8.68 -2.79
N PRO A 111 15.66 -9.27 -3.11
CA PRO A 111 16.12 -10.46 -2.41
C PRO A 111 16.13 -10.28 -0.90
N SER A 112 15.36 -11.12 -0.21
CA SER A 112 15.11 -11.03 1.23
C SER A 112 15.10 -12.42 1.82
N ILE A 113 15.64 -12.59 3.01
CA ILE A 113 15.81 -13.90 3.62
C ILE A 113 15.25 -13.94 5.03
N MET A 114 14.63 -15.05 5.37
CA MET A 114 14.24 -15.44 6.72
C MET A 114 14.97 -16.75 7.08
N TYR A 115 15.50 -16.80 8.28
CA TYR A 115 16.18 -17.98 8.82
C TYR A 115 15.78 -18.23 10.25
N SER A 116 15.24 -19.40 10.51
CA SER A 116 14.92 -19.85 11.86
C SER A 116 16.16 -20.42 12.52
N ILE A 117 16.65 -19.76 13.56
CA ILE A 117 17.80 -20.18 14.37
C ILE A 117 17.46 -21.53 15.02
N ASP A 118 16.32 -21.55 15.69
CA ASP A 118 15.71 -22.71 16.30
C ASP A 118 14.18 -22.69 16.12
N GLU A 119 13.45 -23.56 16.76
CA GLU A 119 11.99 -23.64 16.70
C GLU A 119 11.29 -22.42 17.30
N LYS A 120 11.98 -21.69 18.17
CA LYS A 120 11.44 -20.56 18.93
C LYS A 120 11.86 -19.21 18.37
N GLN A 121 12.96 -19.13 17.62
CA GLN A 121 13.62 -17.89 17.25
C GLN A 121 13.88 -17.83 15.75
N THR A 122 13.60 -16.69 15.16
CA THR A 122 13.79 -16.42 13.73
C THR A 122 14.37 -15.03 13.53
N VAL A 123 15.32 -14.92 12.62
CA VAL A 123 15.88 -13.65 12.14
C VAL A 123 15.57 -13.50 10.67
N SER A 124 15.47 -12.25 10.20
CA SER A 124 15.20 -11.98 8.80
C SER A 124 15.87 -10.70 8.35
N PHE A 125 16.30 -10.66 7.09
CA PHE A 125 16.69 -9.47 6.37
C PHE A 125 15.67 -9.22 5.25
N ILE A 126 15.17 -8.00 5.16
CA ILE A 126 14.14 -7.58 4.21
C ILE A 126 14.67 -6.36 3.44
N TRP A 127 14.62 -6.42 2.12
CA TRP A 127 14.92 -5.30 1.25
C TRP A 127 13.75 -5.03 0.31
N ARG A 128 13.23 -3.79 0.36
CA ARG A 128 12.11 -3.36 -0.47
C ARG A 128 12.36 -2.00 -1.09
N ILE A 129 11.74 -1.75 -2.24
CA ILE A 129 11.52 -0.42 -2.78
C ILE A 129 10.02 -0.17 -2.71
N ARG A 130 9.63 0.95 -2.12
CA ARG A 130 8.21 1.25 -1.89
C ARG A 130 7.86 2.64 -2.42
N SER A 131 6.65 2.76 -2.93
CA SER A 131 5.99 4.01 -3.27
C SER A 131 4.67 4.09 -2.51
N SER A 132 4.30 5.28 -2.09
CA SER A 132 2.98 5.54 -1.53
C SER A 132 2.57 6.96 -1.90
N SER A 133 1.42 7.10 -2.53
CA SER A 133 0.85 8.38 -2.93
C SER A 133 -0.61 8.46 -2.52
N ASN A 134 -0.98 9.58 -1.95
CA ASN A 134 -2.34 9.85 -1.53
C ASN A 134 -2.75 11.25 -1.96
N GLY A 135 -3.97 11.38 -2.48
CA GLY A 135 -4.60 12.65 -2.72
C GLY A 135 -6.02 12.61 -2.17
N GLY A 136 -6.45 13.65 -1.50
CA GLY A 136 -7.76 13.57 -0.90
C GLY A 136 -8.38 14.87 -0.44
N ASN A 137 -9.62 14.69 -0.02
CA ASN A 137 -10.49 15.75 0.48
C ASN A 137 -10.79 16.84 -0.58
N ILE A 138 -10.70 16.50 -1.87
CA ILE A 138 -10.98 17.40 -2.99
C ILE A 138 -12.50 17.44 -3.20
N PRO A 139 -13.18 18.57 -2.99
CA PRO A 139 -14.62 18.67 -3.29
C PRO A 139 -14.91 18.33 -4.75
N THR A 140 -16.01 17.62 -4.99
CA THR A 140 -16.38 17.16 -6.35
C THR A 140 -16.50 18.31 -7.35
N GLU A 141 -17.00 19.46 -6.92
CA GLU A 141 -17.13 20.66 -7.75
C GLU A 141 -15.78 21.13 -8.27
N GLN A 142 -14.73 21.14 -7.40
CA GLN A 142 -13.39 21.51 -7.84
C GLN A 142 -12.76 20.40 -8.69
N ALA A 143 -12.97 19.13 -8.35
CA ALA A 143 -12.52 18.03 -9.20
C ALA A 143 -13.14 18.10 -10.59
N ASN A 144 -14.44 18.45 -10.70
CA ASN A 144 -15.13 18.68 -11.96
C ASN A 144 -14.62 19.92 -12.70
N PHE A 145 -14.31 21.00 -11.96
CA PHE A 145 -13.75 22.20 -12.55
C PHE A 145 -12.40 21.90 -13.22
N PHE A 146 -11.49 21.23 -12.53
CA PHE A 146 -10.19 20.83 -13.10
C PHE A 146 -10.30 19.72 -14.15
N GLY A 147 -11.19 18.74 -13.93
CA GLY A 147 -11.37 17.60 -14.83
C GLY A 147 -12.08 17.91 -16.14
N ASN A 148 -12.81 19.01 -16.23
CA ASN A 148 -13.55 19.40 -17.43
C ASN A 148 -12.76 20.29 -18.39
N SER A 149 -11.46 20.46 -18.18
CA SER A 149 -10.61 21.37 -18.97
C SER A 149 -11.12 22.80 -18.88
N PHE A 150 -10.49 23.60 -18.01
CA PHE A 150 -10.74 25.03 -17.97
C PHE A 150 -11.16 25.61 -19.31
N PRO A 151 -12.17 26.38 -19.43
CA PRO A 151 -13.20 26.79 -18.48
C PRO A 151 -14.59 26.30 -18.89
N ASN A 152 -15.28 25.61 -18.05
CA ASN A 152 -16.69 25.36 -18.29
C ASN A 152 -17.49 26.62 -17.92
N ARG A 153 -18.27 27.15 -18.86
CA ARG A 153 -19.15 28.33 -18.66
C ARG A 153 -20.12 28.14 -17.48
N ALA A 154 -20.48 26.91 -17.15
CA ALA A 154 -21.35 26.59 -16.01
C ALA A 154 -20.77 26.99 -14.64
N TYR A 155 -19.46 27.21 -14.54
CA TYR A 155 -18.80 27.58 -13.29
C TYR A 155 -18.41 29.07 -13.21
N LEU A 156 -18.80 29.89 -14.19
CA LEU A 156 -18.49 31.31 -14.19
C LEU A 156 -19.32 32.04 -13.12
N ASN A 157 -18.72 33.08 -12.54
CA ASN A 157 -19.33 33.99 -11.57
C ASN A 157 -19.87 33.35 -10.28
N THR A 158 -19.34 32.16 -9.93
CA THR A 158 -19.65 31.47 -8.68
C THR A 158 -18.40 31.38 -7.81
N ASN A 159 -18.55 31.64 -6.52
CA ASN A 159 -17.46 31.43 -5.54
C ASN A 159 -17.35 29.95 -5.18
N TYR A 160 -16.15 29.42 -5.23
CA TYR A 160 -15.82 28.07 -4.82
C TYR A 160 -14.83 28.11 -3.66
N THR A 161 -15.09 27.36 -2.61
CA THR A 161 -14.22 27.30 -1.45
C THR A 161 -13.64 25.91 -1.28
N VAL A 162 -12.32 25.85 -1.20
CA VAL A 162 -11.54 24.66 -0.80
C VAL A 162 -11.15 24.86 0.65
N GLN A 163 -11.75 24.13 1.59
CA GLN A 163 -11.35 24.20 3.00
C GLN A 163 -9.98 23.59 3.22
N HIS A 164 -9.78 22.39 2.68
CA HIS A 164 -8.51 21.67 2.73
C HIS A 164 -8.51 20.59 1.65
N ALA A 165 -7.54 20.64 0.78
CA ALA A 165 -7.25 19.57 -0.18
C ALA A 165 -5.76 19.30 -0.15
N ALA A 166 -5.34 18.04 -0.11
CA ALA A 166 -3.93 17.68 -0.02
C ALA A 166 -3.60 16.47 -0.87
N ALA A 167 -2.35 16.46 -1.35
CA ALA A 167 -1.74 15.32 -2.02
C ALA A 167 -0.30 15.16 -1.52
N SER A 168 0.14 13.93 -1.37
CA SER A 168 1.52 13.59 -1.00
C SER A 168 1.96 12.33 -1.69
N SER A 169 3.25 12.23 -1.94
CA SER A 169 3.89 11.06 -2.54
C SER A 169 5.25 10.86 -1.89
N ASN A 170 5.61 9.61 -1.68
CA ASN A 170 6.89 9.21 -1.11
C ASN A 170 7.37 7.92 -1.76
N VAL A 171 8.65 7.88 -2.17
CA VAL A 171 9.31 6.71 -2.77
C VAL A 171 10.63 6.50 -2.05
N TRP A 172 10.87 5.25 -1.57
CA TRP A 172 12.06 4.97 -0.74
C TRP A 172 12.52 3.52 -0.85
N HIS A 173 13.79 3.29 -0.55
CA HIS A 173 14.33 1.98 -0.19
C HIS A 173 14.11 1.71 1.29
N GLU A 174 13.86 0.48 1.63
CA GLU A 174 13.70 0.00 2.99
C GLU A 174 14.59 -1.24 3.21
N PHE A 175 15.46 -1.18 4.21
CA PHE A 175 16.31 -2.28 4.65
C PHE A 175 15.94 -2.62 6.09
N GLY A 176 15.30 -3.75 6.29
CA GLY A 176 14.77 -4.19 7.57
C GLY A 176 15.55 -5.38 8.14
N LEU A 177 15.83 -5.32 9.44
CA LEU A 177 16.27 -6.47 10.22
C LEU A 177 15.14 -6.84 11.19
N SER A 178 14.68 -8.07 11.11
CA SER A 178 13.58 -8.57 11.94
C SER A 178 14.04 -9.69 12.85
N TYR A 179 13.53 -9.66 14.08
CA TYR A 179 13.68 -10.72 15.06
C TYR A 179 12.31 -11.10 15.63
N ALA A 180 12.03 -12.37 15.67
CA ALA A 180 10.81 -12.91 16.26
C ALA A 180 11.12 -14.10 17.17
N ARG A 181 10.32 -14.22 18.25
CA ARG A 181 10.51 -15.27 19.25
C ARG A 181 9.18 -15.72 19.85
N ILE A 182 9.10 -17.00 20.24
CA ILE A 182 8.10 -17.48 21.19
C ILE A 182 8.46 -16.90 22.57
N ILE A 183 7.57 -16.06 23.11
CA ILE A 183 7.75 -15.40 24.41
C ILE A 183 7.33 -16.33 25.56
N ALA A 184 6.18 -16.99 25.37
CA ALA A 184 5.66 -17.94 26.36
C ALA A 184 4.97 -19.09 25.62
N ASN A 185 5.19 -20.30 26.17
CA ASN A 185 4.52 -21.52 25.74
C ASN A 185 3.90 -22.14 26.99
N THR A 186 2.58 -22.08 27.07
CA THR A 186 1.78 -22.55 28.18
C THR A 186 0.85 -23.67 27.71
N TYR A 187 0.26 -24.41 28.61
CA TYR A 187 -0.74 -25.42 28.28
C TYR A 187 -1.84 -24.81 27.42
N GLY A 188 -1.96 -25.26 26.17
CA GLY A 188 -2.94 -24.79 25.21
C GLY A 188 -2.67 -23.41 24.59
N GLY A 189 -1.58 -22.70 24.97
CA GLY A 189 -1.35 -21.33 24.50
C GLY A 189 0.09 -20.98 24.15
N VAL A 190 0.31 -20.37 22.98
CA VAL A 190 1.64 -19.91 22.52
C VAL A 190 1.61 -18.42 22.23
N TRP A 191 2.41 -17.64 22.96
CA TRP A 191 2.62 -16.23 22.70
C TRP A 191 3.89 -16.01 21.90
N LYS A 192 3.79 -15.23 20.84
CA LYS A 192 4.89 -14.85 19.95
C LYS A 192 5.03 -13.33 19.93
N GLY A 193 6.27 -12.86 19.93
CA GLY A 193 6.59 -11.44 19.74
C GLY A 193 7.59 -11.25 18.64
N GLY A 194 7.54 -10.10 17.99
CA GLY A 194 8.46 -9.75 16.92
C GLY A 194 8.68 -8.26 16.80
N VAL A 195 9.87 -7.90 16.34
CA VAL A 195 10.27 -6.52 16.06
C VAL A 195 11.04 -6.47 14.77
N THR A 196 10.81 -5.42 13.98
CA THR A 196 11.63 -5.09 12.81
C THR A 196 12.15 -3.67 12.95
N VAL A 197 13.44 -3.47 12.78
CA VAL A 197 14.07 -2.15 12.71
C VAL A 197 14.49 -1.91 11.26
N LYS A 198 14.19 -0.74 10.73
CA LYS A 198 14.35 -0.43 9.32
C LYS A 198 15.20 0.82 9.13
N TYR A 199 16.20 0.74 8.28
CA TYR A 199 16.87 1.88 7.69
C TYR A 199 16.14 2.25 6.40
N LEU A 200 15.85 3.55 6.22
CA LEU A 200 15.11 4.10 5.09
C LEU A 200 16.02 5.00 4.30
N SER A 201 16.06 4.84 2.99
CA SER A 201 16.74 5.74 2.06
C SER A 201 15.74 6.31 1.07
N GLY A 202 15.43 7.61 1.22
CA GLY A 202 14.47 8.31 0.38
C GLY A 202 14.97 8.46 -1.05
N ILE A 203 14.12 8.11 -2.01
CA ILE A 203 14.38 8.28 -3.45
C ILE A 203 13.79 9.60 -3.90
N ALA A 204 12.50 9.84 -3.62
CA ALA A 204 11.78 11.03 -4.01
C ALA A 204 10.57 11.25 -3.09
N ALA A 205 10.26 12.49 -2.79
CA ALA A 205 9.04 12.84 -2.09
C ALA A 205 8.50 14.18 -2.57
N GLY A 206 7.20 14.35 -2.43
CA GLY A 206 6.54 15.61 -2.72
C GLY A 206 5.20 15.72 -1.99
N TYR A 207 4.81 16.94 -1.74
CA TYR A 207 3.53 17.26 -1.13
C TYR A 207 2.97 18.55 -1.70
N ALA A 208 1.66 18.66 -1.71
CA ALA A 208 0.94 19.90 -1.98
C ALA A 208 -0.34 19.93 -1.17
N SER A 209 -0.68 21.08 -0.62
CA SER A 209 -2.01 21.35 -0.04
C SER A 209 -2.51 22.72 -0.42
N VAL A 210 -3.82 22.84 -0.50
CA VAL A 210 -4.53 24.11 -0.63
C VAL A 210 -5.48 24.22 0.55
N ASP A 211 -5.34 25.28 1.30
CA ASP A 211 -6.08 25.51 2.55
C ASP A 211 -6.87 26.81 2.47
N ASN A 212 -8.16 26.76 2.84
CA ASN A 212 -9.08 27.89 2.95
C ASN A 212 -9.10 28.81 1.71
N ALA A 213 -8.95 28.22 0.51
CA ALA A 213 -8.93 28.99 -0.73
C ALA A 213 -10.35 29.24 -1.24
N THR A 214 -10.68 30.51 -1.47
CA THR A 214 -11.92 30.92 -2.11
C THR A 214 -11.59 31.59 -3.44
N PHE A 215 -12.02 30.98 -4.54
CA PHE A 215 -11.77 31.46 -5.88
C PHE A 215 -13.06 31.62 -6.68
N ARG A 216 -13.01 32.52 -7.66
CA ARG A 216 -14.09 32.81 -8.59
C ARG A 216 -13.54 32.93 -10.00
N MET A 217 -14.19 32.26 -10.94
CA MET A 217 -13.94 32.44 -12.36
C MET A 217 -14.79 33.59 -12.89
N ASN A 218 -14.14 34.72 -13.19
CA ASN A 218 -14.83 35.89 -13.74
C ASN A 218 -15.09 35.73 -15.23
N THR A 219 -14.12 35.16 -15.94
CA THR A 219 -14.22 34.79 -17.34
C THR A 219 -13.49 33.46 -17.61
N THR A 220 -13.50 33.01 -18.83
CA THR A 220 -12.77 31.79 -19.22
C THR A 220 -11.23 31.89 -19.05
N ARG A 221 -10.69 33.10 -18.93
CA ARG A 221 -9.24 33.38 -18.79
C ARG A 221 -8.92 34.33 -17.64
N ASN A 222 -9.87 34.59 -16.78
CA ASN A 222 -9.66 35.43 -15.62
C ASN A 222 -10.32 34.80 -14.40
N ALA A 223 -9.55 34.54 -13.37
CA ALA A 223 -10.01 34.15 -12.06
C ALA A 223 -9.49 35.13 -11.00
N SER A 224 -10.24 35.28 -9.94
CA SER A 224 -9.83 35.95 -8.72
C SER A 224 -9.80 34.99 -7.55
N VAL A 225 -8.88 35.16 -6.63
CA VAL A 225 -8.76 34.39 -5.39
C VAL A 225 -8.82 35.38 -4.23
N SER A 226 -9.88 35.31 -3.44
CA SER A 226 -10.09 36.25 -2.33
C SER A 226 -9.37 35.83 -1.04
N SER A 227 -9.03 34.57 -0.90
CA SER A 227 -8.26 34.02 0.21
C SER A 227 -7.68 32.66 -0.16
N GLY A 228 -6.63 32.22 0.51
CA GLY A 228 -6.13 30.87 0.41
C GLY A 228 -4.62 30.78 0.58
N THR A 229 -4.19 29.65 1.11
CA THR A 229 -2.77 29.31 1.23
C THR A 229 -2.49 28.02 0.51
N MET A 230 -1.42 27.97 -0.27
CA MET A 230 -0.89 26.75 -0.85
C MET A 230 0.46 26.43 -0.21
N ARG A 231 0.59 25.21 0.30
CA ARG A 231 1.87 24.68 0.75
C ARG A 231 2.30 23.58 -0.21
N TYR A 232 3.49 23.70 -0.74
CA TYR A 232 4.01 22.68 -1.63
C TYR A 232 5.52 22.52 -1.49
N GLY A 233 5.99 21.36 -1.84
CA GLY A 233 7.42 21.08 -1.89
C GLY A 233 7.69 19.67 -2.41
N TYR A 234 8.86 19.52 -2.95
CA TYR A 234 9.37 18.24 -3.42
C TYR A 234 10.87 18.14 -3.11
N SER A 235 11.38 16.90 -3.09
CA SER A 235 12.80 16.64 -2.81
C SER A 235 13.68 17.18 -3.93
N ASP A 236 14.81 17.77 -3.55
CA ASP A 236 15.74 18.50 -4.42
C ASP A 236 16.26 17.70 -5.62
N ASN A 237 16.45 16.40 -5.45
CA ASN A 237 16.89 15.50 -6.50
C ASN A 237 15.93 15.42 -7.70
N LEU A 238 14.62 15.71 -7.51
CA LEU A 238 13.64 15.72 -8.60
C LEU A 238 13.88 16.83 -9.64
N ASP A 239 14.60 17.87 -9.28
CA ASP A 239 15.02 18.92 -10.22
C ASP A 239 15.99 18.43 -11.31
N HIS A 240 16.63 17.28 -11.08
CA HIS A 240 17.60 16.67 -11.98
C HIS A 240 17.05 15.44 -12.71
N TRP A 241 15.75 15.17 -12.60
CA TRP A 241 15.08 14.04 -13.24
C TRP A 241 14.58 14.37 -14.67
N ASP A 242 15.44 14.95 -15.50
CA ASP A 242 15.09 15.23 -16.89
C ASP A 242 14.82 13.96 -17.71
N LYS A 243 15.37 12.82 -17.27
CA LYS A 243 15.12 11.49 -17.84
C LYS A 243 15.15 10.43 -16.73
N PRO A 244 14.27 9.41 -16.77
CA PRO A 244 14.26 8.34 -15.78
C PRO A 244 15.41 7.36 -16.05
N TYR A 245 16.58 7.61 -15.47
CA TYR A 245 17.68 6.65 -15.44
C TYR A 245 17.63 5.80 -14.17
N ILE A 246 18.11 4.56 -14.24
CA ILE A 246 18.25 3.67 -13.09
C ILE A 246 19.10 4.28 -11.96
N ASN A 247 20.01 5.19 -12.32
CA ASN A 247 20.83 5.93 -11.36
C ASN A 247 20.03 6.88 -10.44
N ASN A 248 18.83 7.29 -10.84
CA ASN A 248 17.97 8.16 -10.02
C ASN A 248 17.39 7.42 -8.81
N PHE A 249 17.43 6.08 -8.82
CA PHE A 249 17.00 5.23 -7.71
C PHE A 249 18.11 4.92 -6.69
N LYS A 250 19.30 5.52 -6.84
CA LYS A 250 20.37 5.39 -5.85
C LYS A 250 20.06 6.21 -4.60
N PRO A 251 20.56 5.77 -3.43
CA PRO A 251 20.55 6.59 -2.21
C PRO A 251 21.16 7.97 -2.46
N ASN A 252 20.49 9.02 -2.04
CA ASN A 252 20.85 10.42 -2.33
C ASN A 252 21.05 11.27 -1.06
N GLY A 253 21.29 10.62 0.10
CA GLY A 253 21.48 11.30 1.38
C GLY A 253 20.20 11.57 2.17
N ASN A 254 19.02 11.46 1.55
CA ASN A 254 17.74 11.51 2.27
C ASN A 254 17.55 10.21 3.04
N SER A 255 17.42 10.26 4.34
CA SER A 255 17.39 9.05 5.16
C SER A 255 16.44 9.16 6.34
N GLY A 256 16.13 8.01 6.93
CA GLY A 256 15.32 7.91 8.12
C GLY A 256 15.34 6.51 8.72
N PHE A 257 14.58 6.34 9.77
CA PHE A 257 14.38 5.05 10.43
C PHE A 257 12.92 4.79 10.66
N SER A 258 12.56 3.52 10.71
CA SER A 258 11.25 3.09 11.19
C SER A 258 11.34 1.76 11.92
N ALA A 259 10.26 1.44 12.64
CA ALA A 259 10.14 0.19 13.35
C ALA A 259 8.75 -0.42 13.16
N ASP A 260 8.70 -1.75 13.22
CA ASP A 260 7.47 -2.53 13.31
C ASP A 260 7.51 -3.35 14.60
N LEU A 261 6.34 -3.47 15.25
CA LEU A 261 6.15 -4.25 16.44
C LEU A 261 4.96 -5.19 16.24
N GLY A 262 5.06 -6.42 16.73
CA GLY A 262 3.98 -7.36 16.59
C GLY A 262 3.91 -8.39 17.70
N VAL A 263 2.69 -8.83 17.97
CA VAL A 263 2.39 -9.90 18.91
C VAL A 263 1.33 -10.83 18.30
N ILE A 264 1.47 -12.12 18.56
CA ILE A 264 0.51 -13.15 18.14
C ILE A 264 0.28 -14.09 19.32
N TYR A 265 -0.97 -14.45 19.55
CA TYR A 265 -1.37 -15.54 20.42
C TYR A 265 -2.02 -16.66 19.57
N GLU A 266 -1.56 -17.88 19.80
CA GLU A 266 -2.11 -19.10 19.18
C GLU A 266 -2.67 -20.01 20.25
N TYR A 267 -3.94 -20.40 20.10
CA TYR A 267 -4.53 -21.44 20.90
C TYR A 267 -4.31 -22.79 20.23
N ARG A 268 -3.64 -23.70 20.93
CA ARG A 268 -3.26 -25.03 20.50
C ARG A 268 -3.74 -26.04 21.55
N PRO A 269 -4.94 -26.61 21.43
CA PRO A 269 -5.54 -27.45 22.46
C PRO A 269 -4.74 -28.70 22.79
N ASP A 270 -3.94 -29.19 21.84
CA ASP A 270 -3.10 -30.40 22.03
C ASP A 270 -1.66 -30.06 22.48
N ASN A 271 -1.39 -28.81 22.89
CA ASN A 271 -0.09 -28.38 23.38
C ASN A 271 0.00 -28.60 24.89
N ASP A 272 0.77 -29.56 25.28
CA ASP A 272 1.03 -29.92 26.69
C ASP A 272 2.04 -29.01 27.42
N GLY A 273 2.47 -27.93 26.75
CA GLY A 273 3.20 -26.82 27.36
C GLY A 273 4.70 -27.05 27.56
N PHE A 274 5.15 -28.29 27.77
CA PHE A 274 6.53 -28.65 28.06
C PHE A 274 6.90 -30.03 27.51
N GLY A 275 6.66 -30.28 26.23
CA GLY A 275 7.29 -31.41 25.59
C GLY A 275 8.79 -31.10 25.47
N ASP A 276 9.63 -31.79 26.23
CA ASP A 276 11.05 -31.89 25.93
C ASP A 276 11.20 -32.57 24.56
N TYR A 277 11.17 -31.76 23.51
CA TYR A 277 11.62 -32.25 22.22
C TYR A 277 13.15 -32.33 22.23
N GLU A 278 13.65 -33.38 22.83
CA GLU A 278 15.00 -33.87 22.56
C GLU A 278 15.04 -34.38 21.13
N GLY A 279 15.37 -33.52 20.22
CA GLY A 279 15.60 -33.86 18.81
C GLY A 279 15.75 -32.65 17.98
N ASP A 280 16.83 -32.56 17.28
CA ASP A 280 17.19 -31.56 16.27
C ASP A 280 16.25 -31.63 15.03
N HIS A 281 14.96 -31.73 15.28
CA HIS A 281 13.95 -31.98 14.26
C HIS A 281 13.00 -30.80 14.13
N TRP A 282 13.39 -29.86 13.28
CA TRP A 282 12.45 -28.92 12.68
C TRP A 282 11.23 -29.67 12.13
N ASN A 283 10.13 -29.70 12.88
CA ASN A 283 8.91 -30.37 12.46
C ASN A 283 7.88 -29.37 11.92
N PRO A 284 7.84 -29.09 10.62
CA PRO A 284 6.87 -28.18 9.99
C PRO A 284 5.44 -28.73 10.04
N ALA A 285 5.24 -29.98 10.44
CA ALA A 285 3.95 -30.62 10.58
C ALA A 285 3.41 -30.59 12.00
N ALA A 286 4.24 -30.21 13.00
CA ALA A 286 3.81 -30.13 14.38
C ALA A 286 2.92 -28.91 14.58
N ASP A 287 1.83 -29.12 15.26
CA ASP A 287 0.99 -28.17 15.95
C ASP A 287 0.28 -27.10 15.12
N PHE A 288 -0.91 -27.50 14.67
CA PHE A 288 -1.87 -26.55 14.17
C PHE A 288 -2.58 -25.86 15.34
N TYR A 289 -2.55 -24.50 15.35
CA TYR A 289 -3.47 -23.76 16.20
C TYR A 289 -4.91 -24.06 15.78
N GLN A 290 -5.83 -24.03 16.71
CA GLN A 290 -7.25 -24.01 16.44
C GLN A 290 -7.70 -22.61 16.04
N TRP A 291 -7.22 -21.59 16.78
CA TRP A 291 -7.39 -20.19 16.42
C TRP A 291 -6.15 -19.38 16.82
N ARG A 292 -5.97 -18.28 16.12
CA ARG A 292 -4.86 -17.37 16.27
C ARG A 292 -5.37 -15.95 16.20
N ILE A 293 -4.94 -15.10 17.12
CA ILE A 293 -5.17 -13.66 17.09
C ILE A 293 -3.84 -12.93 17.18
N GLY A 294 -3.78 -11.73 16.64
CA GLY A 294 -2.58 -10.93 16.74
C GLY A 294 -2.85 -9.46 16.47
N ALA A 295 -1.89 -8.67 16.88
CA ALA A 295 -1.84 -7.25 16.59
C ALA A 295 -0.42 -6.84 16.20
N SER A 296 -0.30 -5.89 15.29
CA SER A 296 0.99 -5.28 14.96
C SER A 296 0.80 -3.83 14.57
N ILE A 297 1.85 -3.04 14.79
CA ILE A 297 1.96 -1.69 14.25
C ILE A 297 3.18 -1.68 13.36
N THR A 298 2.99 -1.29 12.10
CA THR A 298 4.06 -1.23 11.10
C THR A 298 4.31 0.20 10.65
N ASP A 299 5.52 0.45 10.13
CA ASP A 299 5.93 1.72 9.52
C ASP A 299 5.90 2.93 10.47
N ILE A 300 6.26 2.74 11.75
CA ILE A 300 6.42 3.82 12.71
C ILE A 300 7.74 4.53 12.41
N GLY A 301 7.70 5.60 11.60
CA GLY A 301 8.90 6.33 11.22
C GLY A 301 8.68 7.40 10.16
N SER A 302 9.78 8.02 9.75
CA SER A 302 9.77 9.10 8.74
C SER A 302 11.11 9.21 8.03
N ILE A 303 11.11 9.86 6.87
CA ILE A 303 12.30 10.16 6.07
C ILE A 303 12.46 11.67 5.99
N GLY A 304 13.68 12.16 6.24
CA GLY A 304 14.05 13.56 6.02
C GLY A 304 14.44 13.79 4.57
N TYR A 305 13.93 14.86 3.98
CA TYR A 305 14.23 15.28 2.61
C TYR A 305 14.70 16.73 2.58
N ASN A 306 15.71 17.01 1.77
CA ASN A 306 16.03 18.38 1.37
C ASN A 306 14.98 18.85 0.36
N LYS A 307 14.46 20.06 0.59
CA LYS A 307 13.46 20.67 -0.28
C LYS A 307 14.16 21.33 -1.47
N ALA A 308 13.62 21.15 -2.67
CA ALA A 308 14.18 21.76 -3.87
C ALA A 308 14.19 23.29 -3.78
N PRO A 309 15.25 23.96 -4.24
CA PRO A 309 15.34 25.42 -4.21
C PRO A 309 14.18 26.09 -4.96
N GLY A 310 13.61 27.13 -4.36
CA GLY A 310 12.49 27.87 -4.94
C GLY A 310 11.12 27.31 -4.63
N ASN A 311 11.03 26.20 -3.89
CA ASN A 311 9.74 25.74 -3.34
C ASN A 311 9.45 26.53 -2.06
N THR A 312 8.38 27.29 -2.07
CA THR A 312 7.91 28.12 -0.95
C THR A 312 6.42 27.89 -0.73
N ASP A 313 5.93 28.25 0.44
CA ASP A 313 4.50 28.36 0.62
C ASP A 313 3.99 29.61 -0.08
N LEU A 314 2.72 29.66 -0.47
CA LEU A 314 2.16 30.72 -1.29
C LEU A 314 0.88 31.27 -0.65
N ASP A 315 0.76 32.59 -0.57
CA ASP A 315 -0.52 33.26 -0.45
C ASP A 315 -1.17 33.33 -1.84
N LEU A 316 -2.31 32.70 -1.99
CA LEU A 316 -3.02 32.60 -3.26
C LEU A 316 -3.88 33.83 -3.56
N THR A 317 -3.94 34.82 -2.67
CA THR A 317 -4.79 36.01 -2.83
C THR A 317 -4.35 36.81 -4.06
N THR A 318 -5.28 37.00 -5.01
CA THR A 318 -5.05 37.76 -6.24
C THR A 318 -6.38 38.24 -6.84
N GLU A 319 -6.41 39.45 -7.38
CA GLU A 319 -7.59 40.01 -8.02
C GLU A 319 -7.79 39.46 -9.44
N SER A 320 -6.71 39.07 -10.10
CA SER A 320 -6.75 38.61 -11.49
C SER A 320 -5.60 37.65 -11.81
N ILE A 321 -5.95 36.46 -12.26
CA ILE A 321 -4.98 35.48 -12.78
C ILE A 321 -5.58 34.73 -13.96
N ASP A 322 -4.79 34.47 -15.00
CA ASP A 322 -5.16 33.52 -16.05
C ASP A 322 -4.91 32.09 -15.56
N PRO A 323 -5.94 31.25 -15.34
CA PRO A 323 -5.77 29.89 -14.88
C PRO A 323 -4.84 29.04 -15.74
N TYR A 324 -4.71 29.36 -17.03
CA TYR A 324 -3.77 28.67 -17.92
C TYR A 324 -2.30 29.02 -17.63
N SER A 325 -2.05 30.18 -16.99
CA SER A 325 -0.70 30.59 -16.62
C SER A 325 -0.12 29.73 -15.50
N ILE A 326 -0.95 29.05 -14.71
CA ILE A 326 -0.55 28.20 -13.59
C ILE A 326 -0.74 26.70 -13.86
N THR A 327 -0.95 26.30 -15.11
CA THR A 327 -1.03 24.89 -15.48
C THR A 327 0.34 24.35 -15.86
N TYR A 328 0.64 23.13 -15.40
CA TYR A 328 1.86 22.41 -15.80
C TYR A 328 1.88 22.14 -17.30
N LYS A 329 2.97 22.48 -17.97
CA LYS A 329 3.12 22.32 -19.43
C LYS A 329 3.92 21.06 -19.75
N LYS A 330 3.62 20.40 -20.86
CA LYS A 330 4.41 19.29 -21.37
C LYS A 330 5.89 19.72 -21.56
N ASN A 331 6.83 18.91 -21.08
CA ASN A 331 8.27 19.16 -21.11
C ASN A 331 8.74 20.32 -20.23
N GLN A 332 7.91 20.84 -19.33
CA GLN A 332 8.32 21.78 -18.29
C GLN A 332 8.96 21.02 -17.14
N SER A 333 10.10 21.50 -16.62
CA SER A 333 10.70 20.96 -15.39
C SER A 333 9.89 21.39 -14.16
N LEU A 334 10.00 20.63 -13.06
CA LEU A 334 9.36 20.99 -11.80
C LEU A 334 9.84 22.36 -11.29
N ARG A 335 11.13 22.68 -11.44
CA ARG A 335 11.70 23.98 -11.11
C ARG A 335 11.09 25.11 -11.93
N GLN A 336 10.86 24.92 -13.21
CA GLN A 336 10.18 25.92 -14.06
C GLN A 336 8.73 26.10 -13.62
N PHE A 337 8.05 25.04 -13.25
CA PHE A 337 6.68 25.10 -12.74
C PHE A 337 6.62 25.82 -11.37
N ALA A 338 7.56 25.53 -10.45
CA ALA A 338 7.67 26.24 -9.17
C ALA A 338 7.88 27.75 -9.35
N ARG A 339 8.79 28.17 -10.26
CA ARG A 339 8.97 29.57 -10.61
C ARG A 339 7.70 30.21 -11.18
N GLN A 340 6.95 29.47 -12.00
CA GLN A 340 5.68 29.93 -12.58
C GLN A 340 4.64 30.19 -11.47
N LEU A 341 4.55 29.32 -10.47
CA LEU A 341 3.68 29.52 -9.30
C LEU A 341 4.13 30.72 -8.46
N ASN A 342 5.42 30.83 -8.18
CA ASN A 342 5.98 31.95 -7.39
C ASN A 342 5.81 33.31 -8.06
N ASN A 343 5.77 33.35 -9.40
CA ASN A 343 5.50 34.58 -10.16
C ASN A 343 4.01 34.93 -10.20
N ALA A 344 3.14 33.94 -10.01
CA ALA A 344 1.69 34.11 -10.07
C ALA A 344 1.08 34.48 -8.71
N PHE A 345 1.74 34.11 -7.61
CA PHE A 345 1.27 34.28 -6.25
C PHE A 345 2.36 34.84 -5.34
N THR A 346 1.99 35.26 -4.13
CA THR A 346 2.95 35.85 -3.17
C THR A 346 3.67 34.76 -2.38
N PRO A 347 4.99 34.60 -2.53
CA PRO A 347 5.74 33.60 -1.77
C PRO A 347 5.78 33.91 -0.26
N ILE A 348 5.59 32.87 0.55
CA ILE A 348 5.74 32.89 2.01
C ILE A 348 6.96 32.03 2.36
N ALA A 349 7.80 32.50 3.26
CA ALA A 349 8.98 31.75 3.70
C ALA A 349 8.57 30.37 4.27
N SER A 350 9.32 29.35 3.91
CA SER A 350 9.13 28.00 4.40
C SER A 350 10.48 27.29 4.61
N ASP A 351 10.46 26.21 5.39
CA ASP A 351 11.67 25.43 5.70
C ASP A 351 12.33 24.86 4.45
N SER A 352 13.66 24.72 4.49
CA SER A 352 14.47 24.10 3.44
C SER A 352 14.49 22.56 3.50
N VAL A 353 13.92 21.99 4.56
CA VAL A 353 13.80 20.54 4.77
C VAL A 353 12.38 20.18 5.14
N PHE A 354 11.97 18.96 4.84
CA PHE A 354 10.70 18.42 5.31
C PHE A 354 10.84 16.95 5.69
N ARG A 355 9.99 16.47 6.60
CA ARG A 355 9.95 15.07 7.00
C ARG A 355 8.66 14.43 6.52
N MET A 356 8.80 13.41 5.66
CA MET A 356 7.68 12.62 5.19
C MET A 356 7.48 11.40 6.09
N ALA A 357 6.38 11.36 6.83
CA ALA A 357 6.02 10.21 7.65
C ALA A 357 5.58 9.04 6.77
N LEU A 358 5.96 7.82 7.17
CA LEU A 358 5.57 6.59 6.51
C LEU A 358 4.08 6.27 6.78
N PRO A 359 3.45 5.38 6.00
CA PRO A 359 2.04 5.00 6.16
C PRO A 359 1.83 4.06 7.35
N ALA A 360 2.09 4.56 8.58
CA ALA A 360 1.94 3.79 9.80
C ALA A 360 0.54 3.18 9.91
N THR A 361 0.48 1.88 10.17
CA THR A 361 -0.76 1.11 10.18
C THR A 361 -0.82 0.17 11.39
N LEU A 362 -1.94 0.17 12.08
CA LEU A 362 -2.30 -0.86 13.05
C LEU A 362 -3.02 -1.99 12.31
N HIS A 363 -2.47 -3.18 12.43
CA HIS A 363 -3.06 -4.41 11.91
C HIS A 363 -3.61 -5.24 13.06
N LEU A 364 -4.87 -5.62 12.96
CA LEU A 364 -5.51 -6.60 13.83
C LEU A 364 -5.81 -7.84 13.00
N MET A 365 -5.53 -9.00 13.52
CA MET A 365 -5.69 -10.27 12.81
C MET A 365 -6.34 -11.33 13.70
N ALA A 366 -7.24 -12.09 13.10
CA ALA A 366 -7.81 -13.31 13.67
C ALA A 366 -7.81 -14.39 12.59
N ASP A 367 -7.61 -15.62 12.98
CA ASP A 367 -7.54 -16.74 12.06
C ASP A 367 -8.08 -18.01 12.74
N TYR A 368 -8.97 -18.73 12.05
CA TYR A 368 -9.56 -19.95 12.53
C TYR A 368 -9.23 -21.12 11.60
N ASN A 369 -8.74 -22.19 12.18
CA ASN A 369 -8.40 -23.44 11.51
C ASN A 369 -9.60 -24.40 11.60
N ILE A 370 -10.17 -24.74 10.47
CA ILE A 370 -11.34 -25.62 10.39
C ILE A 370 -10.91 -27.11 10.50
N ASP A 371 -9.93 -27.52 9.69
CA ASP A 371 -9.54 -28.93 9.58
C ASP A 371 -8.04 -29.15 9.25
N GLY A 372 -7.22 -28.11 9.37
CA GLY A 372 -5.79 -28.15 9.03
C GLY A 372 -5.49 -27.86 7.55
N ARG A 373 -6.52 -27.68 6.72
CA ARG A 373 -6.38 -27.28 5.30
C ARG A 373 -7.24 -26.07 4.96
N PHE A 374 -8.44 -26.02 5.51
CA PHE A 374 -9.35 -24.89 5.37
C PHE A 374 -9.24 -23.95 6.57
N TYR A 375 -9.15 -22.67 6.28
CA TYR A 375 -9.02 -21.61 7.27
C TYR A 375 -9.92 -20.44 6.90
N VAL A 376 -10.30 -19.65 7.88
CA VAL A 376 -10.95 -18.36 7.68
C VAL A 376 -10.19 -17.31 8.47
N SER A 377 -9.65 -16.32 7.78
CA SER A 377 -8.96 -15.20 8.37
C SER A 377 -9.82 -13.94 8.35
N ALA A 378 -9.71 -13.13 9.39
CA ALA A 378 -10.30 -11.80 9.47
C ALA A 378 -9.21 -10.79 9.85
N ASN A 379 -9.14 -9.67 9.13
CA ASN A 379 -8.15 -8.62 9.32
C ASN A 379 -8.84 -7.26 9.40
N ALA A 380 -8.27 -6.37 10.21
CA ALA A 380 -8.56 -4.95 10.16
C ALA A 380 -7.26 -4.16 10.06
N ASP A 381 -7.12 -3.35 9.03
CA ASP A 381 -6.01 -2.43 8.83
C ASP A 381 -6.50 -1.02 9.13
N ILE A 382 -5.87 -0.35 10.10
CA ILE A 382 -6.25 0.99 10.55
C ILE A 382 -5.08 1.92 10.34
N ALA A 383 -5.22 2.87 9.40
CA ALA A 383 -4.20 3.87 9.15
C ALA A 383 -4.06 4.82 10.35
N LEU A 384 -2.90 4.84 10.99
CA LEU A 384 -2.63 5.66 12.18
C LEU A 384 -2.33 7.11 11.82
N ASN A 385 -1.71 7.34 10.66
CA ASN A 385 -1.40 8.68 10.16
C ASN A 385 -2.51 9.23 9.25
N GLY A 386 -3.69 8.61 9.26
CA GLY A 386 -4.82 9.03 8.45
C GLY A 386 -5.36 10.41 8.86
N GLY A 387 -5.81 11.18 7.88
CA GLY A 387 -6.45 12.48 8.07
C GLY A 387 -5.79 13.59 7.25
N PRO A 388 -6.58 14.53 6.75
CA PRO A 388 -6.13 15.52 5.77
C PRO A 388 -5.21 16.60 6.35
N ASN A 389 -5.17 16.81 7.67
CA ASN A 389 -4.54 17.98 8.28
C ASN A 389 -3.01 17.96 8.33
N ASN A 390 -2.37 16.81 8.09
CA ASN A 390 -0.91 16.73 8.00
C ASN A 390 -0.51 16.35 6.56
N ILE A 391 0.08 17.28 5.84
CA ILE A 391 0.52 17.12 4.46
C ILE A 391 1.86 16.39 4.31
N TYR A 392 2.64 16.28 5.40
CA TYR A 392 3.95 15.64 5.39
C TYR A 392 3.86 14.16 5.69
N LYS A 393 2.93 13.46 5.05
CA LYS A 393 2.74 12.03 5.26
C LYS A 393 2.07 11.34 4.08
N THR A 394 2.38 10.08 3.93
CA THR A 394 1.53 9.13 3.21
C THR A 394 0.79 8.25 4.21
N TYR A 395 -0.35 7.69 3.81
CA TYR A 395 -1.15 6.86 4.69
C TYR A 395 -1.70 5.63 3.98
N GLY A 396 -1.81 4.52 4.73
CA GLY A 396 -2.44 3.29 4.27
C GLY A 396 -3.96 3.42 4.14
N MET A 397 -4.57 2.45 3.49
CA MET A 397 -6.03 2.35 3.41
C MET A 397 -6.58 1.68 4.67
N THR A 398 -7.46 2.36 5.38
CA THR A 398 -8.25 1.71 6.45
C THR A 398 -9.27 0.79 5.81
N GLN A 399 -9.25 -0.50 6.19
CA GLN A 399 -10.09 -1.54 5.61
C GLN A 399 -10.30 -2.72 6.56
N VAL A 400 -11.32 -3.50 6.28
CA VAL A 400 -11.57 -4.80 6.89
C VAL A 400 -11.56 -5.85 5.79
N GLN A 401 -10.99 -7.00 6.08
CA GLN A 401 -10.86 -8.11 5.14
C GLN A 401 -11.25 -9.42 5.82
N VAL A 402 -12.00 -10.26 5.11
CA VAL A 402 -12.24 -11.67 5.46
C VAL A 402 -11.73 -12.53 4.31
N THR A 403 -10.95 -13.56 4.63
CA THR A 403 -10.33 -14.43 3.62
C THR A 403 -10.55 -15.90 3.95
N PRO A 404 -11.53 -16.55 3.35
CA PRO A 404 -11.52 -18.01 3.22
C PRO A 404 -10.26 -18.44 2.46
N ARG A 405 -9.58 -19.49 2.96
CA ARG A 405 -8.39 -20.01 2.28
C ARG A 405 -8.27 -21.51 2.41
N TYR A 406 -7.72 -22.11 1.38
CA TYR A 406 -7.21 -23.46 1.36
C TYR A 406 -5.69 -23.41 1.34
N ASP A 407 -5.00 -24.06 2.27
CA ASP A 407 -3.56 -23.86 2.47
C ASP A 407 -2.86 -25.18 2.86
N VAL A 408 -2.08 -25.71 1.95
CA VAL A 408 -1.29 -26.95 2.10
C VAL A 408 0.15 -26.71 1.60
N ASP A 409 1.06 -27.64 1.80
CA ASP A 409 2.51 -27.46 1.58
C ASP A 409 2.87 -26.85 0.22
N LEU A 410 2.36 -27.41 -0.88
CA LEU A 410 2.71 -26.97 -2.23
C LEU A 410 1.70 -26.02 -2.86
N PHE A 411 0.50 -25.90 -2.28
CA PHE A 411 -0.59 -25.15 -2.86
C PHE A 411 -1.34 -24.32 -1.81
N GLY A 412 -1.70 -23.12 -2.18
CA GLY A 412 -2.61 -22.27 -1.41
C GLY A 412 -3.56 -21.54 -2.35
N ALA A 413 -4.82 -21.43 -1.96
CA ALA A 413 -5.83 -20.63 -2.63
C ALA A 413 -6.51 -19.71 -1.63
N TYR A 414 -6.63 -18.44 -1.97
CA TYR A 414 -7.08 -17.36 -1.10
C TYR A 414 -8.16 -16.56 -1.80
N MET A 415 -9.26 -16.25 -1.11
CA MET A 415 -10.34 -15.42 -1.65
C MET A 415 -10.60 -14.22 -0.71
N PRO A 416 -9.77 -13.15 -0.79
CA PRO A 416 -9.98 -11.97 0.02
C PRO A 416 -11.27 -11.24 -0.36
N ILE A 417 -12.09 -10.92 0.65
CA ILE A 417 -13.27 -10.07 0.58
C ILE A 417 -12.95 -8.85 1.42
N ILE A 418 -12.87 -7.68 0.81
CA ILE A 418 -12.35 -6.45 1.42
C ILE A 418 -13.41 -5.35 1.36
N VAL A 419 -13.56 -4.62 2.46
CA VAL A 419 -14.33 -3.37 2.50
C VAL A 419 -13.43 -2.27 3.06
N ASN A 420 -13.31 -1.15 2.34
CA ASN A 420 -12.46 -0.04 2.76
C ASN A 420 -13.29 1.17 3.25
N LYS A 421 -12.61 2.13 3.89
CA LYS A 421 -13.21 3.34 4.46
C LYS A 421 -13.97 4.23 3.45
N ASN A 422 -13.70 4.08 2.16
CA ASN A 422 -14.40 4.80 1.10
C ASN A 422 -15.71 4.10 0.68
N GLY A 423 -16.16 3.08 1.43
CA GLY A 423 -17.37 2.30 1.13
C GLY A 423 -17.23 1.37 -0.08
N MET A 424 -16.00 1.09 -0.53
CA MET A 424 -15.76 0.22 -1.66
C MET A 424 -15.56 -1.22 -1.18
N ALA A 425 -16.32 -2.15 -1.77
CA ALA A 425 -16.19 -3.58 -1.54
C ALA A 425 -15.51 -4.26 -2.73
N ASP A 426 -14.56 -5.14 -2.43
CA ASP A 426 -13.79 -5.90 -3.40
C ASP A 426 -13.77 -7.39 -3.05
N VAL A 427 -13.75 -8.21 -4.09
CA VAL A 427 -13.53 -9.65 -3.98
C VAL A 427 -12.41 -10.02 -4.93
N GLY A 428 -11.42 -10.71 -4.39
CA GLY A 428 -10.23 -11.10 -5.12
C GLY A 428 -9.95 -12.59 -5.13
N ALA A 429 -8.83 -12.96 -5.71
CA ALA A 429 -8.25 -14.29 -5.63
C ALA A 429 -6.73 -14.21 -5.60
N GLY A 430 -6.14 -15.15 -4.87
CA GLY A 430 -4.70 -15.35 -4.83
C GLY A 430 -4.35 -16.83 -4.79
N PHE A 431 -3.20 -17.16 -5.33
CA PHE A 431 -2.71 -18.53 -5.40
C PHE A 431 -1.23 -18.57 -5.02
N ARG A 432 -0.87 -19.62 -4.30
CA ARG A 432 0.51 -20.05 -4.07
C ARG A 432 0.71 -21.43 -4.67
N ILE A 433 1.63 -21.56 -5.58
CA ILE A 433 1.95 -22.81 -6.27
C ILE A 433 3.46 -23.05 -6.12
N GLY A 434 3.84 -23.84 -5.11
CA GLY A 434 5.24 -24.01 -4.74
C GLY A 434 5.91 -22.65 -4.46
N PRO A 435 6.93 -22.26 -5.27
CA PRO A 435 7.67 -21.00 -5.10
C PRO A 435 6.91 -19.77 -5.62
N LEU A 436 5.92 -19.94 -6.48
CA LEU A 436 5.19 -18.85 -7.13
C LEU A 436 3.99 -18.41 -6.28
N ILE A 437 3.85 -17.12 -6.11
CA ILE A 437 2.68 -16.45 -5.54
C ILE A 437 2.13 -15.48 -6.57
N VAL A 438 0.82 -15.48 -6.78
CA VAL A 438 0.15 -14.55 -7.70
C VAL A 438 -1.27 -14.27 -7.21
N GLY A 439 -1.73 -13.04 -7.37
CA GLY A 439 -3.12 -12.71 -7.04
C GLY A 439 -3.50 -11.26 -7.30
N SER A 440 -4.76 -10.98 -7.03
CA SER A 440 -5.35 -9.64 -7.05
C SER A 440 -6.55 -9.61 -6.11
N ASN A 441 -6.65 -8.55 -5.31
CA ASN A 441 -7.74 -8.34 -4.36
C ASN A 441 -9.02 -7.84 -5.04
N THR A 442 -8.89 -7.35 -6.27
CA THR A 442 -10.01 -6.79 -7.05
C THR A 442 -10.39 -7.66 -8.24
N LEU A 443 -9.82 -8.85 -8.37
CA LEU A 443 -9.97 -9.71 -9.56
C LEU A 443 -11.44 -9.94 -9.92
N PHE A 444 -12.23 -10.53 -9.02
CA PHE A 444 -13.63 -10.82 -9.30
C PHE A 444 -14.47 -9.55 -9.39
N THR A 445 -14.18 -8.55 -8.54
CA THR A 445 -14.84 -7.24 -8.64
C THR A 445 -14.68 -6.65 -10.02
N ASN A 446 -13.46 -6.61 -10.55
CA ASN A 446 -13.18 -6.07 -11.87
C ASN A 446 -13.65 -7.00 -12.99
N LEU A 447 -13.68 -8.31 -12.79
CA LEU A 447 -14.17 -9.25 -13.78
C LEU A 447 -15.68 -9.05 -14.05
N PHE A 448 -16.48 -8.79 -13.01
CA PHE A 448 -17.93 -8.68 -13.13
C PHE A 448 -18.44 -7.24 -13.33
N ARG A 449 -17.64 -6.21 -13.07
CA ARG A 449 -18.02 -4.80 -13.33
C ARG A 449 -17.73 -4.38 -14.77
N LYS A 450 -18.54 -3.50 -15.32
CA LYS A 450 -18.31 -2.88 -16.64
C LYS A 450 -17.24 -1.79 -16.62
N THR A 451 -17.11 -1.10 -15.50
CA THR A 451 -16.18 0.01 -15.31
C THR A 451 -15.25 -0.27 -14.13
N VAL A 452 -14.04 0.28 -14.19
CA VAL A 452 -12.98 0.11 -13.20
C VAL A 452 -12.58 1.48 -12.68
N ASN A 453 -12.47 1.63 -11.37
CA ASN A 453 -11.93 2.81 -10.71
C ASN A 453 -10.81 2.47 -9.72
N ARG A 454 -10.50 1.20 -9.59
CA ARG A 454 -9.38 0.68 -8.80
C ARG A 454 -8.95 -0.67 -9.34
N ALA A 455 -7.68 -0.97 -9.18
CA ALA A 455 -7.11 -2.25 -9.55
C ALA A 455 -5.90 -2.55 -8.64
N ASP A 456 -5.57 -3.83 -8.51
CA ASP A 456 -4.38 -4.32 -7.86
C ASP A 456 -3.91 -5.63 -8.50
N ALA A 457 -2.64 -5.94 -8.33
CA ALA A 457 -2.09 -7.24 -8.66
C ALA A 457 -0.79 -7.46 -7.87
N TYR A 458 -0.50 -8.69 -7.52
CA TYR A 458 0.76 -9.07 -6.92
C TYR A 458 1.31 -10.37 -7.51
N VAL A 459 2.63 -10.44 -7.53
CA VAL A 459 3.39 -11.63 -7.94
C VAL A 459 4.66 -11.74 -7.11
N ALA A 460 5.05 -12.94 -6.73
CA ALA A 460 6.32 -13.18 -6.08
C ALA A 460 6.91 -14.54 -6.45
N LEU A 461 8.23 -14.61 -6.44
CA LEU A 461 9.00 -15.81 -6.63
C LEU A 461 9.91 -16.04 -5.41
N ARG A 462 9.74 -17.19 -4.79
CA ARG A 462 10.46 -17.58 -3.57
C ARG A 462 11.23 -18.86 -3.80
N TRP A 463 12.27 -19.05 -3.02
CA TRP A 463 12.93 -20.34 -2.86
C TRP A 463 12.77 -20.79 -1.41
N VAL A 464 12.05 -21.87 -1.23
CA VAL A 464 11.76 -22.48 0.09
C VAL A 464 12.14 -23.96 0.06
N PRO A 465 12.52 -24.56 1.20
CA PRO A 465 12.79 -25.99 1.26
C PRO A 465 11.48 -26.74 0.99
N ILE A 466 11.42 -27.36 -0.18
CA ILE A 466 10.30 -28.23 -0.54
C ILE A 466 10.61 -29.60 0.04
N LYS A 467 9.87 -30.05 1.07
CA LYS A 467 9.94 -31.43 1.49
C LYS A 467 9.38 -32.30 0.34
N ARG A 468 10.23 -33.20 -0.16
CA ARG A 468 9.73 -34.32 -0.96
C ARG A 468 8.77 -35.11 -0.07
N SER A 469 7.52 -35.28 -0.47
CA SER A 469 6.57 -36.15 0.22
C SER A 469 7.22 -37.52 0.44
N ASP A 470 7.02 -38.05 1.65
CA ASP A 470 7.41 -39.43 1.97
C ASP A 470 6.94 -40.35 0.84
N PRO A 471 7.78 -41.29 0.35
CA PRO A 471 7.39 -42.22 -0.73
C PRO A 471 6.14 -43.02 -0.41
N ASN A 472 5.74 -43.11 0.88
CA ASN A 472 4.53 -43.79 1.35
C ASN A 472 3.38 -42.84 1.73
N GLY A 473 3.52 -41.53 1.55
CA GLY A 473 2.50 -40.54 1.84
C GLY A 473 1.66 -40.24 0.60
N GLY A 474 0.39 -40.59 0.65
CA GLY A 474 -0.58 -40.41 -0.44
C GLY A 474 -0.61 -39.01 -1.02
N GLY A 475 -0.90 -38.93 -2.33
CA GLY A 475 -0.92 -37.71 -3.13
C GLY A 475 -1.88 -36.63 -2.61
N ILE A 476 -1.88 -35.51 -3.30
CA ILE A 476 -2.53 -34.21 -3.03
C ILE A 476 -3.99 -34.29 -2.51
N PHE A 477 -4.66 -35.43 -2.65
CA PHE A 477 -6.06 -35.65 -2.31
C PHE A 477 -6.33 -36.68 -1.20
N HIS A 478 -5.35 -37.15 -0.45
CA HIS A 478 -5.60 -38.13 0.63
C HIS A 478 -6.01 -37.42 1.92
N MET A 479 -7.24 -37.66 2.35
CA MET A 479 -7.73 -37.28 3.68
C MET A 479 -6.89 -37.99 4.75
N ARG A 480 -6.15 -37.26 5.57
CA ARG A 480 -5.59 -37.80 6.80
C ARG A 480 -6.74 -38.25 7.72
N LYS A 481 -6.90 -39.55 7.91
CA LYS A 481 -7.75 -40.05 8.98
C LYS A 481 -7.27 -39.51 10.31
N ARG A 482 -8.12 -38.79 11.03
CA ARG A 482 -7.89 -38.45 12.42
C ARG A 482 -7.62 -39.74 13.17
N GLN A 483 -6.41 -39.98 13.67
CA GLN A 483 -6.20 -41.05 14.63
C GLN A 483 -6.86 -40.59 15.92
N LEU A 484 -8.01 -41.15 16.22
CA LEU A 484 -8.59 -41.12 17.57
C LEU A 484 -7.61 -41.83 18.49
N ARG A 485 -6.94 -41.10 19.40
CA ARG A 485 -6.22 -41.72 20.47
C ARG A 485 -7.25 -42.46 21.34
N CYS A 486 -7.14 -43.76 21.45
CA CYS A 486 -7.88 -44.52 22.43
C CYS A 486 -7.50 -44.02 23.85
N PRO A 487 -8.46 -43.83 24.75
CA PRO A 487 -8.14 -43.54 26.13
C PRO A 487 -7.28 -44.69 26.69
N VAL A 488 -6.15 -44.36 27.30
CA VAL A 488 -5.32 -45.30 28.02
C VAL A 488 -6.13 -45.72 29.24
N ASN A 489 -6.62 -46.98 29.26
CA ASN A 489 -7.12 -47.57 30.47
C ASN A 489 -5.96 -47.77 31.44
N ASN A 490 -5.87 -46.94 32.46
CA ASN A 490 -5.09 -47.25 33.63
C ASN A 490 -5.87 -48.22 34.50
N ASN A 491 -5.49 -49.48 34.45
CA ASN A 491 -5.75 -50.45 35.51
C ASN A 491 -4.63 -50.38 36.54
#